data_5bd30f683e6a58e658267f8ed2930144
#
_entry.id   5bd30f683e6a58e658267f8ed2930144
#
_cell.length_a   1.000
_cell.length_b   1.000
_cell.length_c   1.000
_cell.angle_alpha   90.00
_cell.angle_beta   90.00
_cell.angle_gamma   90.00
#
_symmetry.space_group_name_H-M   'P 1'
#
loop_
_entity.id
_entity.type
_entity.pdbx_description
1 polymer ?
#
loop_
_entity_poly.entity_id
_entity_poly.type
_entity_poly.pdbx_seq_one_letter_code
_entity_poly.pdbx_strand_id
1 'polypeptide(L)'
;MFCLNESEREYRHGDHGPKYLEQGPRMNFGVVMLQPGNTVSPHVHRVMQETFYILEGRVTISVLREDGTWVDNKLAEGDYLHLEPGEAHKIRNESAEVLRMVVTAAPYAEGDKESVG
;
A
#
# COMPACT_ATOMS: atom_id res chain seq x y z
N MET A 1 -14.00 4.36 -21.18
CA MET A 1 -13.51 5.51 -20.39
C MET A 1 -14.38 5.73 -19.18
N PHE A 2 -13.79 6.08 -18.05
CA PHE A 2 -14.54 6.48 -16.85
C PHE A 2 -13.79 7.61 -16.13
N CYS A 3 -14.52 8.32 -15.29
CA CYS A 3 -13.98 9.42 -14.50
C CYS A 3 -14.74 9.46 -13.17
N LEU A 4 -14.02 9.61 -12.09
CA LEU A 4 -14.65 9.71 -10.78
C LEU A 4 -13.80 10.56 -9.83
N ASN A 5 -14.41 11.02 -8.75
CA ASN A 5 -13.69 11.69 -7.68
C ASN A 5 -13.48 10.69 -6.55
N GLU A 6 -12.36 10.77 -5.84
CA GLU A 6 -12.09 9.84 -4.75
C GLU A 6 -13.16 9.86 -3.66
N SER A 7 -13.89 10.96 -3.51
CA SER A 7 -14.99 11.05 -2.55
C SER A 7 -16.16 10.12 -2.85
N GLU A 8 -16.21 9.55 -4.07
CA GLU A 8 -17.24 8.59 -4.47
C GLU A 8 -16.91 7.16 -4.03
N ARG A 9 -15.76 6.98 -3.41
CA ARG A 9 -15.32 5.69 -2.87
C ARG A 9 -15.10 5.80 -1.37
N GLU A 10 -15.25 4.69 -0.68
CA GLU A 10 -15.04 4.61 0.76
C GLU A 10 -13.80 3.77 1.08
N TYR A 11 -13.11 4.14 2.15
CA TYR A 11 -12.03 3.31 2.67
C TYR A 11 -12.61 1.99 3.19
N ARG A 12 -11.88 0.90 3.00
CA ARG A 12 -12.34 -0.45 3.36
C ARG A 12 -12.88 -0.55 4.78
N HIS A 13 -12.24 0.12 5.73
CA HIS A 13 -12.60 0.07 7.15
C HIS A 13 -13.19 1.39 7.65
N GLY A 14 -13.72 2.22 6.76
CA GLY A 14 -14.36 3.49 7.08
C GLY A 14 -13.37 4.64 7.20
N ASP A 15 -12.53 4.64 8.23
CA ASP A 15 -11.56 5.69 8.48
C ASP A 15 -10.11 5.27 8.17
N HIS A 16 -9.92 4.07 7.64
CA HIS A 16 -8.59 3.57 7.27
C HIS A 16 -8.68 2.43 6.27
N GLY A 17 -7.52 2.02 5.78
CA GLY A 17 -7.38 0.98 4.76
C GLY A 17 -7.38 1.57 3.36
N PRO A 18 -7.41 0.71 2.34
CA PRO A 18 -7.44 1.16 0.96
C PRO A 18 -8.84 1.53 0.50
N LYS A 19 -8.90 2.43 -0.48
CA LYS A 19 -10.05 2.60 -1.35
C LYS A 19 -9.53 2.61 -2.77
N TYR A 20 -10.10 1.77 -3.63
CA TYR A 20 -9.64 1.65 -5.00
C TYR A 20 -10.48 2.52 -5.93
N LEU A 21 -9.80 3.34 -6.73
CA LEU A 21 -10.42 4.12 -7.80
C LEU A 21 -10.49 3.27 -9.06
N GLU A 22 -9.53 2.36 -9.23
CA GLU A 22 -9.51 1.38 -10.31
C GLU A 22 -9.02 0.05 -9.73
N GLN A 23 -9.75 -1.02 -10.02
CA GLN A 23 -9.42 -2.36 -9.57
C GLN A 23 -9.58 -3.33 -10.74
N GLY A 24 -8.47 -3.53 -11.47
CA GLY A 24 -8.48 -4.27 -12.72
C GLY A 24 -9.20 -3.53 -13.85
N PRO A 25 -9.20 -4.10 -15.07
CA PRO A 25 -8.62 -5.39 -15.43
C PRO A 25 -7.10 -5.39 -15.65
N ARG A 26 -6.46 -4.21 -15.71
CA ARG A 26 -5.03 -4.13 -16.02
C ARG A 26 -4.17 -3.73 -14.84
N MET A 27 -4.71 -2.85 -13.99
CA MET A 27 -3.99 -2.35 -12.82
C MET A 27 -4.96 -2.02 -11.70
N ASN A 28 -4.41 -1.85 -10.52
CA ASN A 28 -5.11 -1.22 -9.41
C ASN A 28 -4.53 0.17 -9.17
N PHE A 29 -5.39 1.11 -8.88
CA PHE A 29 -5.01 2.43 -8.39
C PHE A 29 -5.87 2.74 -7.19
N GLY A 30 -5.24 2.97 -6.04
CA GLY A 30 -5.96 3.25 -4.82
C GLY A 30 -5.32 4.35 -4.00
N VAL A 31 -6.05 4.75 -2.97
CA VAL A 31 -5.55 5.63 -1.92
C VAL A 31 -5.68 4.87 -0.62
N VAL A 32 -4.62 4.87 0.17
CA VAL A 32 -4.61 4.23 1.49
C VAL A 32 -4.58 5.32 2.55
N MET A 33 -5.42 5.18 3.55
CA MET A 33 -5.40 6.02 4.76
C MET A 33 -5.07 5.14 5.95
N LEU A 34 -4.13 5.56 6.76
CA LEU A 34 -3.82 4.90 8.03
C LEU A 34 -3.85 5.92 9.14
N GLN A 35 -4.61 5.61 10.20
CA GLN A 35 -4.62 6.40 11.41
C GLN A 35 -3.36 6.08 12.23
N PRO A 36 -2.96 6.94 13.19
CA PRO A 36 -1.87 6.60 14.10
C PRO A 36 -2.09 5.22 14.74
N GLY A 37 -1.09 4.36 14.67
CA GLY A 37 -1.15 3.00 15.20
C GLY A 37 -1.69 1.93 14.28
N ASN A 38 -2.28 2.30 13.13
CA ASN A 38 -2.75 1.30 12.19
C ASN A 38 -1.60 0.58 11.50
N THR A 39 -1.81 -0.71 11.22
CA THR A 39 -0.83 -1.56 10.55
C THR A 39 -1.46 -2.35 9.43
N VAL A 40 -0.63 -2.73 8.47
CA VAL A 40 -0.97 -3.71 7.43
C VAL A 40 -0.07 -4.92 7.66
N SER A 41 -0.69 -6.08 7.83
CA SER A 41 0.03 -7.33 8.14
C SER A 41 1.00 -7.74 7.04
N PRO A 42 2.07 -8.46 7.39
CA PRO A 42 3.04 -8.93 6.39
C PRO A 42 2.36 -9.75 5.30
N HIS A 43 2.65 -9.41 4.05
CA HIS A 43 2.12 -10.12 2.89
C HIS A 43 3.05 -9.94 1.69
N VAL A 44 2.77 -10.70 0.63
CA VAL A 44 3.53 -10.67 -0.61
C VAL A 44 2.60 -10.78 -1.80
N HIS A 45 2.95 -10.09 -2.87
CA HIS A 45 2.32 -10.23 -4.18
C HIS A 45 3.29 -10.95 -5.10
N ARG A 46 2.85 -12.05 -5.71
CA ARG A 46 3.73 -12.89 -6.53
C ARG A 46 3.78 -12.44 -7.98
N VAL A 47 2.72 -11.80 -8.46
CA VAL A 47 2.57 -11.40 -9.86
C VAL A 47 2.70 -9.89 -10.01
N MET A 48 2.02 -9.12 -9.16
CA MET A 48 1.97 -7.67 -9.27
C MET A 48 3.20 -7.00 -8.66
N GLN A 49 3.74 -6.01 -9.36
CA GLN A 49 4.57 -5.00 -8.71
C GLN A 49 3.64 -4.01 -8.01
N GLU A 50 4.15 -3.32 -7.01
CA GLU A 50 3.36 -2.37 -6.25
C GLU A 50 4.15 -1.11 -6.00
N THR A 51 3.51 0.05 -6.10
CA THR A 51 4.18 1.33 -5.83
C THR A 51 3.39 2.12 -4.81
N PHE A 52 4.11 2.93 -4.05
CA PHE A 52 3.54 3.81 -3.03
C PHE A 52 4.08 5.23 -3.23
N TYR A 53 3.19 6.20 -3.14
CA TYR A 53 3.57 7.61 -3.18
C TYR A 53 2.87 8.33 -2.02
N ILE A 54 3.66 8.97 -1.15
CA ILE A 54 3.14 9.57 0.07
C ILE A 54 2.58 10.95 -0.23
N LEU A 55 1.28 11.13 0.03
CA LEU A 55 0.58 12.41 -0.15
C LEU A 55 0.67 13.26 1.10
N GLU A 56 0.51 12.65 2.27
CA GLU A 56 0.55 13.38 3.54
C GLU A 56 0.91 12.41 4.68
N GLY A 57 1.61 12.91 5.67
CA GLY A 57 2.00 12.12 6.83
C GLY A 57 3.28 11.31 6.62
N ARG A 58 3.44 10.30 7.45
CA ARG A 58 4.62 9.43 7.48
C ARG A 58 4.21 7.98 7.61
N VAL A 59 5.03 7.10 7.09
CA VAL A 59 4.78 5.66 7.15
C VAL A 59 6.09 4.91 7.17
N THR A 60 6.10 3.75 7.82
CA THR A 60 7.22 2.81 7.74
C THR A 60 6.77 1.60 6.94
N ILE A 61 7.45 1.33 5.83
CA ILE A 61 7.23 0.14 5.02
C ILE A 61 8.46 -0.74 5.17
N SER A 62 8.29 -1.88 5.82
CA SER A 62 9.37 -2.84 6.04
C SER A 62 9.32 -3.89 4.95
N VAL A 63 10.46 -4.20 4.36
CA VAL A 63 10.59 -5.17 3.27
C VAL A 63 11.48 -6.31 3.74
N LEU A 64 11.05 -7.54 3.50
CA LEU A 64 11.77 -8.74 3.90
C LEU A 64 12.88 -9.05 2.89
N ARG A 65 14.09 -9.20 3.37
CA ARG A 65 15.24 -9.60 2.56
C ARG A 65 15.35 -11.12 2.49
N GLU A 66 16.13 -11.59 1.51
CA GLU A 66 16.37 -13.02 1.32
C GLU A 66 16.99 -13.70 2.53
N ASP A 67 17.79 -12.97 3.32
CA ASP A 67 18.42 -13.50 4.53
C ASP A 67 17.46 -13.57 5.72
N GLY A 68 16.20 -13.18 5.53
CA GLY A 68 15.18 -13.23 6.57
C GLY A 68 15.10 -11.97 7.44
N THR A 69 15.90 -10.94 7.14
CA THR A 69 15.85 -9.68 7.90
C THR A 69 14.87 -8.71 7.26
N TRP A 70 14.23 -7.91 8.10
CA TRP A 70 13.35 -6.82 7.66
C TRP A 70 14.14 -5.52 7.58
N VAL A 71 13.95 -4.80 6.48
CA VAL A 71 14.54 -3.48 6.28
C VAL A 71 13.45 -2.44 6.34
N ASP A 72 13.57 -1.50 7.26
CA ASP A 72 12.62 -0.41 7.42
C ASP A 72 12.91 0.72 6.45
N ASN A 73 11.87 1.13 5.71
CA ASN A 73 11.90 2.32 4.87
C ASN A 73 10.95 3.33 5.49
N LYS A 74 11.51 4.42 6.01
CA LYS A 74 10.73 5.49 6.62
C LYS A 74 10.45 6.55 5.58
N LEU A 75 9.18 6.70 5.21
CA LEU A 75 8.74 7.54 4.12
C LEU A 75 7.92 8.73 4.63
N ALA A 76 8.05 9.87 3.97
CA ALA A 76 7.32 11.10 4.25
C ALA A 76 6.77 11.67 2.94
N GLU A 77 6.06 12.79 3.01
CA GLU A 77 5.48 13.45 1.85
C GLU A 77 6.45 13.56 0.68
N GLY A 78 5.99 13.13 -0.50
CA GLY A 78 6.78 13.18 -1.72
C GLY A 78 7.67 11.97 -1.95
N ASP A 79 7.79 11.07 -0.98
CA ASP A 79 8.58 9.85 -1.16
C ASP A 79 7.84 8.81 -1.97
N TYR A 80 8.59 8.05 -2.74
CA TYR A 80 8.10 7.00 -3.61
C TYR A 80 8.84 5.69 -3.31
N LEU A 81 8.10 4.59 -3.21
CA LEU A 81 8.65 3.26 -3.02
C LEU A 81 8.08 2.32 -4.07
N HIS A 82 8.96 1.55 -4.71
CA HIS A 82 8.59 0.53 -5.69
C HIS A 82 8.95 -0.84 -5.14
N LEU A 83 8.00 -1.76 -5.14
CA LEU A 83 8.21 -3.16 -4.77
C LEU A 83 8.04 -4.05 -5.99
N GLU A 84 9.02 -4.93 -6.20
CA GLU A 84 8.94 -5.95 -7.23
C GLU A 84 8.05 -7.11 -6.77
N PRO A 85 7.50 -7.90 -7.71
CA PRO A 85 6.82 -9.14 -7.35
C PRO A 85 7.74 -10.01 -6.49
N GLY A 86 7.18 -10.59 -5.43
CA GLY A 86 7.94 -11.46 -4.53
C GLY A 86 8.57 -10.75 -3.34
N GLU A 87 8.54 -9.43 -3.29
CA GLU A 87 9.05 -8.69 -2.14
C GLU A 87 7.98 -8.58 -1.05
N ALA A 88 8.11 -9.42 -0.02
CA ALA A 88 7.20 -9.40 1.11
C ALA A 88 7.40 -8.11 1.92
N HIS A 89 6.30 -7.55 2.39
CA HIS A 89 6.35 -6.27 3.10
C HIS A 89 5.23 -6.15 4.13
N LYS A 90 5.43 -5.25 5.07
CA LYS A 90 4.44 -4.86 6.07
C LYS A 90 4.51 -3.35 6.24
N ILE A 91 3.39 -2.76 6.65
CA ILE A 91 3.23 -1.31 6.70
C ILE A 91 2.73 -0.92 8.09
N ARG A 92 3.26 0.17 8.64
CA ARG A 92 2.79 0.69 9.90
C ARG A 92 2.89 2.20 9.98
N ASN A 93 1.88 2.82 10.55
CA ASN A 93 1.92 4.24 10.87
C ASN A 93 2.24 4.40 12.35
N GLU A 94 3.50 4.63 12.64
CA GLU A 94 4.00 4.84 14.00
C GLU A 94 4.01 6.31 14.42
N SER A 95 3.55 7.20 13.53
CA SER A 95 3.52 8.63 13.79
C SER A 95 2.23 9.04 14.51
N ALA A 96 2.18 10.29 14.94
CA ALA A 96 0.98 10.88 15.55
C ALA A 96 0.04 11.50 14.50
N GLU A 97 0.36 11.39 13.22
CA GLU A 97 -0.37 11.98 12.12
C GLU A 97 -1.08 10.96 11.26
N VAL A 98 -2.18 11.38 10.62
CA VAL A 98 -2.84 10.55 9.61
C VAL A 98 -1.95 10.44 8.39
N LEU A 99 -1.83 9.23 7.86
CA LEU A 99 -1.14 8.95 6.61
C LEU A 99 -2.14 8.86 5.48
N ARG A 100 -1.81 9.46 4.33
CA ARG A 100 -2.47 9.21 3.06
C ARG A 100 -1.42 8.97 1.99
N MET A 101 -1.60 7.89 1.23
CA MET A 101 -0.67 7.55 0.15
C MET A 101 -1.40 6.92 -1.02
N VAL A 102 -0.85 7.14 -2.22
CA VAL A 102 -1.32 6.45 -3.42
C VAL A 102 -0.68 5.07 -3.46
N VAL A 103 -1.45 4.07 -3.85
CA VAL A 103 -0.94 2.73 -4.12
C VAL A 103 -1.34 2.32 -5.53
N THR A 104 -0.39 1.80 -6.29
CA THR A 104 -0.66 1.19 -7.59
C THR A 104 -0.14 -0.24 -7.61
N ALA A 105 -0.79 -1.10 -8.36
CA ALA A 105 -0.33 -2.47 -8.55
C ALA A 105 -0.64 -2.93 -9.97
N ALA A 106 0.33 -3.57 -10.61
CA ALA A 106 0.20 -4.02 -12.00
C ALA A 106 1.19 -5.16 -12.29
N PRO A 107 0.89 -6.06 -13.24
CA PRO A 107 -0.40 -6.22 -13.89
C PRO A 107 -1.45 -6.75 -12.91
N TYR A 108 -2.71 -6.41 -13.12
CA TYR A 108 -3.76 -6.88 -12.22
C TYR A 108 -3.79 -8.40 -12.17
N ALA A 109 -3.83 -8.96 -10.97
CA ALA A 109 -3.95 -10.39 -10.73
C ALA A 109 -4.86 -10.59 -9.53
N GLU A 110 -6.04 -11.14 -9.77
CA GLU A 110 -7.03 -11.37 -8.73
C GLU A 110 -6.51 -12.38 -7.70
N GLY A 111 -6.66 -12.06 -6.42
CA GLY A 111 -6.24 -12.94 -5.34
C GLY A 111 -4.73 -13.03 -5.14
N ASP A 112 -3.95 -12.15 -5.76
CA ASP A 112 -2.49 -12.14 -5.67
C ASP A 112 -2.02 -11.48 -4.37
N LYS A 113 -2.36 -12.11 -3.27
CA LYS A 113 -1.93 -11.65 -1.94
C LYS A 113 -1.82 -12.86 -1.02
N GLU A 114 -0.64 -13.10 -0.51
CA GLU A 114 -0.37 -14.18 0.44
C GLU A 114 0.14 -13.61 1.76
N SER A 115 -0.37 -14.14 2.87
CA SER A 115 0.15 -13.78 4.19
C SER A 115 1.55 -14.34 4.37
N VAL A 116 2.39 -13.59 5.07
CA VAL A 116 3.77 -13.99 5.38
C VAL A 116 3.93 -14.06 6.90
N GLY A 117 4.38 -15.18 7.33
CA GLY A 117 4.76 -15.46 8.66
C GLY A 117 4.25 -15.27 9.82
#